data_7011cee0205f893aaba3fc688f67cc7b
#
_entry.id   7011cee0205f893aaba3fc688f67cc7b
#
_cell.length_a   1.000
_cell.length_b   1.000
_cell.length_c   1.000
_cell.angle_alpha   90.00
_cell.angle_beta   90.00
_cell.angle_gamma   90.00
#
_symmetry.space_group_name_H-M   'P 1'
#
loop_
_entity.id
_entity.type
_entity.pdbx_description
1 polymer ?
#
loop_
_entity_poly.entity_id
_entity_poly.type
_entity_poly.pdbx_seq_one_letter_code
_entity_poly.pdbx_strand_id
1 'polypeptide(L)'
;MHCKKYDIPENLFYDTNDFWIKVNGEEAVVGMTDYGQSNTGDILYLELSRAGEIFKQGDKFGSIESGKWVGNLTAPLSGAVLDSNNELERNPRKVNIDAYGEGWMYRIKLSDPNELKSLMACREYAAWVAEQETSEEEKG
;
A
#
# COMPACT_ATOMS: atom_id res chain seq x y z
N MET A 1 3.37 14.11 9.67
CA MET A 1 2.91 13.56 10.95
C MET A 1 3.44 12.14 11.10
N HIS A 2 3.84 11.78 12.30
CA HIS A 2 4.33 10.44 12.59
C HIS A 2 3.56 9.85 13.75
N CYS A 3 3.13 8.61 13.60
CA CYS A 3 2.73 7.78 14.71
C CYS A 3 3.99 7.46 15.52
N LYS A 4 3.88 7.16 16.81
CA LYS A 4 5.04 6.90 17.67
C LYS A 4 5.97 5.81 17.15
N LYS A 5 5.43 4.81 16.47
CA LYS A 5 6.16 3.64 15.96
C LYS A 5 6.41 3.67 14.47
N TYR A 6 5.54 4.33 13.73
CA TYR A 6 5.50 4.21 12.27
C TYR A 6 5.53 5.57 11.62
N ASP A 7 6.14 5.59 10.42
CA ASP A 7 6.16 6.78 9.60
C ASP A 7 4.85 6.84 8.79
N ILE A 8 4.10 7.94 8.95
CA ILE A 8 2.83 8.17 8.26
C ILE A 8 2.86 9.57 7.67
N PRO A 9 3.36 9.73 6.42
CA PRO A 9 3.45 11.05 5.79
C PRO A 9 2.11 11.77 5.69
N GLU A 10 2.14 13.10 5.87
CA GLU A 10 0.93 13.93 5.94
C GLU A 10 0.23 14.14 4.60
N ASN A 11 0.96 14.11 3.51
CA ASN A 11 0.45 14.50 2.20
C ASN A 11 0.04 13.31 1.33
N LEU A 12 -0.21 12.16 1.94
CA LEU A 12 -0.66 10.96 1.25
C LEU A 12 -2.08 10.58 1.71
N PHE A 13 -2.70 9.68 0.97
CA PHE A 13 -3.92 9.01 1.38
C PHE A 13 -3.60 7.55 1.72
N TYR A 14 -4.50 6.90 2.45
CA TYR A 14 -4.29 5.55 2.98
C TYR A 14 -5.56 4.73 2.92
N ASP A 15 -5.43 3.42 2.83
CA ASP A 15 -6.57 2.52 2.93
C ASP A 15 -6.38 1.50 4.07
N THR A 16 -7.41 0.69 4.34
CA THR A 16 -7.37 -0.29 5.42
C THR A 16 -6.61 -1.57 5.05
N ASN A 17 -6.09 -1.65 3.84
CA ASN A 17 -5.20 -2.73 3.41
C ASN A 17 -3.72 -2.29 3.46
N ASP A 18 -3.46 -1.17 4.15
CA ASP A 18 -2.12 -0.64 4.38
C ASP A 18 -1.40 -0.18 3.13
N PHE A 19 -2.16 0.35 2.17
CA PHE A 19 -1.58 1.05 1.03
C PHE A 19 -1.53 2.54 1.29
N TRP A 20 -0.46 3.17 0.80
CA TRP A 20 -0.38 4.62 0.69
C TRP A 20 -0.65 5.00 -0.76
N ILE A 21 -1.26 6.16 -0.96
CA ILE A 21 -1.65 6.66 -2.28
C ILE A 21 -1.21 8.10 -2.41
N LYS A 22 -0.36 8.38 -3.40
CA LYS A 22 0.09 9.73 -3.72
C LYS A 22 -0.60 10.17 -5.01
N VAL A 23 -1.55 11.09 -4.90
CA VAL A 23 -2.35 11.56 -6.04
C VAL A 23 -1.63 12.68 -6.77
N ASN A 24 -1.62 12.60 -8.10
CA ASN A 24 -1.07 13.64 -8.96
C ASN A 24 -1.98 13.77 -10.19
N GLY A 25 -2.96 14.68 -10.11
CA GLY A 25 -3.94 14.85 -11.17
C GLY A 25 -4.82 13.60 -11.33
N GLU A 26 -4.81 13.02 -12.52
CA GLU A 26 -5.58 11.82 -12.84
C GLU A 26 -4.80 10.53 -12.58
N GLU A 27 -3.59 10.66 -12.06
CA GLU A 27 -2.71 9.52 -11.76
C GLU A 27 -2.45 9.42 -10.27
N ALA A 28 -2.04 8.24 -9.84
CA ALA A 28 -1.58 8.03 -8.48
C ALA A 28 -0.43 7.03 -8.45
N VAL A 29 0.47 7.19 -7.48
CA VAL A 29 1.48 6.20 -7.17
C VAL A 29 1.04 5.54 -5.88
N VAL A 30 1.14 4.21 -5.80
CA VAL A 30 0.71 3.46 -4.63
C VAL A 30 1.79 2.49 -4.18
N GLY A 31 1.81 2.21 -2.89
CA GLY A 31 2.72 1.24 -2.29
C GLY A 31 2.24 0.86 -0.90
N MET A 32 3.02 0.02 -0.21
CA MET A 32 2.68 -0.44 1.14
C MET A 32 3.23 0.53 2.18
N THR A 33 2.43 0.80 3.22
CA THR A 33 2.83 1.71 4.31
C THR A 33 3.91 1.09 5.20
N ASP A 34 4.53 1.92 6.02
CA ASP A 34 5.49 1.46 7.02
C ASP A 34 4.85 0.47 8.00
N TYR A 35 3.64 0.76 8.47
CA TYR A 35 2.89 -0.15 9.33
C TYR A 35 2.63 -1.49 8.61
N GLY A 36 2.19 -1.43 7.35
CA GLY A 36 1.91 -2.63 6.55
C GLY A 36 3.13 -3.52 6.38
N GLN A 37 4.29 -2.94 6.03
CA GLN A 37 5.50 -3.74 5.86
C GLN A 37 6.00 -4.31 7.19
N SER A 38 5.82 -3.58 8.28
CA SER A 38 6.21 -4.05 9.61
C SER A 38 5.41 -5.30 10.01
N ASN A 39 4.09 -5.29 9.75
CA ASN A 39 3.22 -6.42 10.05
C ASN A 39 3.47 -7.61 9.12
N THR A 40 3.79 -7.34 7.86
CA THR A 40 4.04 -8.39 6.87
C THR A 40 5.36 -9.09 7.16
N GLY A 41 6.34 -8.35 7.69
CA GLY A 41 7.69 -8.86 7.93
C GLY A 41 8.55 -8.76 6.68
N ASP A 42 9.70 -9.42 6.69
CA ASP A 42 10.65 -9.38 5.57
C ASP A 42 10.01 -9.97 4.32
N ILE A 43 9.85 -9.14 3.31
CA ILE A 43 9.19 -9.56 2.05
C ILE A 43 10.19 -10.34 1.20
N LEU A 44 9.80 -11.56 0.84
CA LEU A 44 10.63 -12.50 0.10
C LEU A 44 10.28 -12.53 -1.39
N TYR A 45 8.99 -12.38 -1.72
CA TYR A 45 8.52 -12.40 -3.10
C TYR A 45 7.42 -11.39 -3.30
N LEU A 46 7.46 -10.73 -4.44
CA LEU A 46 6.39 -9.87 -4.94
C LEU A 46 6.14 -10.24 -6.40
N GLU A 47 4.88 -10.37 -6.75
CA GLU A 47 4.46 -10.51 -8.13
C GLU A 47 3.50 -9.36 -8.41
N LEU A 48 3.89 -8.47 -9.31
CA LEU A 48 3.14 -7.27 -9.62
C LEU A 48 2.37 -7.44 -10.93
N SER A 49 1.19 -6.81 -11.01
CA SER A 49 0.43 -6.72 -12.25
C SER A 49 1.23 -5.93 -13.29
N ARG A 50 0.97 -6.18 -14.55
CA ARG A 50 1.72 -5.57 -15.66
C ARG A 50 1.04 -4.30 -16.17
N ALA A 51 1.83 -3.44 -16.79
CA ALA A 51 1.31 -2.23 -17.45
C ALA A 51 0.19 -2.61 -18.42
N GLY A 52 -0.88 -1.84 -18.42
CA GLY A 52 -2.05 -2.07 -19.25
C GLY A 52 -3.17 -2.87 -18.58
N GLU A 53 -2.91 -3.55 -17.47
CA GLU A 53 -3.95 -4.28 -16.74
C GLU A 53 -4.92 -3.31 -16.10
N ILE A 54 -6.21 -3.65 -16.14
CA ILE A 54 -7.30 -2.86 -15.60
C ILE A 54 -7.88 -3.58 -14.38
N PHE A 55 -8.18 -2.83 -13.33
CA PHE A 55 -8.71 -3.41 -12.10
C PHE A 55 -9.70 -2.45 -11.44
N LYS A 56 -10.52 -2.98 -10.55
CA LYS A 56 -11.46 -2.22 -9.72
C LYS A 56 -10.98 -2.20 -8.29
N GLN A 57 -11.40 -1.18 -7.54
CA GLN A 57 -11.14 -1.10 -6.10
C GLN A 57 -11.55 -2.42 -5.44
N GLY A 58 -10.65 -3.01 -4.67
CA GLY A 58 -10.89 -4.29 -4.00
C GLY A 58 -10.42 -5.51 -4.77
N ASP A 59 -10.09 -5.39 -6.04
CA ASP A 59 -9.59 -6.50 -6.84
C ASP A 59 -8.16 -6.86 -6.45
N LYS A 60 -7.80 -8.11 -6.69
CA LYS A 60 -6.40 -8.55 -6.59
C LYS A 60 -5.60 -7.88 -7.71
N PHE A 61 -4.48 -7.24 -7.36
CA PHE A 61 -3.57 -6.68 -8.36
C PHE A 61 -2.10 -7.02 -8.09
N GLY A 62 -1.87 -8.19 -7.57
CA GLY A 62 -0.55 -8.73 -7.31
C GLY A 62 -0.59 -9.68 -6.14
N SER A 63 0.56 -10.25 -5.81
CA SER A 63 0.69 -11.13 -4.66
C SER A 63 2.00 -10.87 -3.92
N ILE A 64 2.01 -11.25 -2.64
CA ILE A 64 3.12 -10.98 -1.74
C ILE A 64 3.34 -12.17 -0.83
N GLU A 65 4.62 -12.49 -0.59
CA GLU A 65 5.01 -13.53 0.35
C GLU A 65 6.13 -13.03 1.24
N SER A 66 5.98 -13.27 2.55
CA SER A 66 7.01 -13.02 3.54
C SER A 66 7.32 -14.33 4.27
N GLY A 67 8.23 -14.28 5.22
CA GLY A 67 8.55 -15.47 6.03
C GLY A 67 7.40 -15.95 6.91
N LYS A 68 6.38 -15.12 7.13
CA LYS A 68 5.26 -15.47 8.03
C LYS A 68 3.87 -15.30 7.42
N TRP A 69 3.78 -14.87 6.15
CA TRP A 69 2.48 -14.58 5.54
C TRP A 69 2.54 -14.67 4.02
N VAL A 70 1.46 -15.16 3.42
CA VAL A 70 1.26 -15.20 1.97
C VAL A 70 -0.12 -14.64 1.68
N GLY A 71 -0.22 -13.74 0.72
CA GLY A 71 -1.50 -13.14 0.40
C GLY A 71 -1.50 -12.36 -0.90
N ASN A 72 -2.63 -11.69 -1.12
CA ASN A 72 -2.83 -10.88 -2.31
C ASN A 72 -2.66 -9.40 -1.99
N LEU A 73 -2.17 -8.65 -2.98
CA LEU A 73 -2.22 -7.20 -2.96
C LEU A 73 -3.61 -6.81 -3.46
N THR A 74 -4.29 -5.93 -2.72
CA THR A 74 -5.66 -5.52 -3.03
C THR A 74 -5.68 -4.08 -3.51
N ALA A 75 -6.27 -3.84 -4.67
CA ALA A 75 -6.27 -2.51 -5.30
C ALA A 75 -6.99 -1.49 -4.42
N PRO A 76 -6.32 -0.38 -4.04
CA PRO A 76 -6.95 0.66 -3.23
C PRO A 76 -7.91 1.55 -4.01
N LEU A 77 -7.78 1.55 -5.34
CA LEU A 77 -8.57 2.39 -6.25
C LEU A 77 -8.76 1.65 -7.57
N SER A 78 -9.82 1.98 -8.30
CA SER A 78 -10.02 1.47 -9.65
C SER A 78 -9.15 2.23 -10.64
N GLY A 79 -8.63 1.52 -11.64
CA GLY A 79 -7.82 2.15 -12.67
C GLY A 79 -7.10 1.17 -13.56
N ALA A 80 -6.11 1.70 -14.27
CA ALA A 80 -5.25 0.92 -15.13
C ALA A 80 -3.80 1.09 -14.70
N VAL A 81 -3.02 0.03 -14.74
CA VAL A 81 -1.59 0.10 -14.45
C VAL A 81 -0.88 0.81 -15.58
N LEU A 82 -0.26 1.95 -15.28
CA LEU A 82 0.59 2.67 -16.23
C LEU A 82 2.02 2.14 -16.16
N ASP A 83 2.49 1.82 -14.95
CA ASP A 83 3.83 1.35 -14.73
C ASP A 83 3.87 0.53 -13.42
N SER A 84 4.69 -0.51 -13.42
CA SER A 84 4.94 -1.34 -12.24
C SER A 84 6.42 -1.24 -11.89
N ASN A 85 6.72 -1.16 -10.60
CA ASN A 85 8.11 -1.12 -10.14
C ASN A 85 8.70 -2.54 -10.15
N ASN A 86 9.10 -3.00 -11.32
CA ASN A 86 9.60 -4.37 -11.51
C ASN A 86 10.89 -4.65 -10.73
N GLU A 87 11.60 -3.63 -10.30
CA GLU A 87 12.78 -3.77 -9.44
C GLU A 87 12.41 -4.49 -8.13
N LEU A 88 11.19 -4.33 -7.65
CA LEU A 88 10.72 -4.99 -6.43
C LEU A 88 10.61 -6.50 -6.60
N GLU A 89 10.40 -6.99 -7.81
CA GLU A 89 10.37 -8.44 -8.06
C GLU A 89 11.76 -9.06 -7.91
N ARG A 90 12.80 -8.26 -8.16
CA ARG A 90 14.19 -8.67 -7.97
C ARG A 90 14.69 -8.40 -6.56
N ASN A 91 14.20 -7.34 -5.95
CA ASN A 91 14.62 -6.93 -4.61
C ASN A 91 13.41 -6.47 -3.78
N PRO A 92 12.56 -7.41 -3.33
CA PRO A 92 11.33 -7.08 -2.60
C PRO A 92 11.58 -6.41 -1.25
N ARG A 93 12.78 -6.57 -0.68
CA ARG A 93 13.15 -5.93 0.60
C ARG A 93 13.17 -4.40 0.53
N LYS A 94 13.16 -3.81 -0.67
CA LYS A 94 13.05 -2.35 -0.82
C LYS A 94 11.75 -1.81 -0.22
N VAL A 95 10.69 -2.60 -0.20
CA VAL A 95 9.43 -2.21 0.47
C VAL A 95 9.67 -2.07 1.98
N ASN A 96 10.43 -2.98 2.57
CA ASN A 96 10.75 -2.93 4.01
C ASN A 96 11.69 -1.77 4.33
N ILE A 97 12.64 -1.50 3.45
CA ILE A 97 13.72 -0.53 3.70
C ILE A 97 13.27 0.90 3.42
N ASP A 98 12.48 1.11 2.36
CA ASP A 98 12.10 2.44 1.89
C ASP A 98 10.66 2.43 1.34
N ALA A 99 9.72 2.20 2.24
CA ALA A 99 8.30 1.98 1.89
C ALA A 99 7.70 3.11 1.04
N TYR A 100 8.07 4.35 1.31
CA TYR A 100 7.49 5.53 0.63
C TYR A 100 8.35 6.05 -0.52
N GLY A 101 9.52 5.49 -0.73
CA GLY A 101 10.43 5.87 -1.80
C GLY A 101 10.58 4.74 -2.81
N GLU A 102 11.72 4.04 -2.77
CA GLU A 102 12.01 2.97 -3.71
C GLU A 102 11.04 1.79 -3.64
N GLY A 103 10.26 1.68 -2.55
CA GLY A 103 9.25 0.65 -2.36
C GLY A 103 7.92 0.90 -3.06
N TRP A 104 7.81 1.94 -3.88
CA TRP A 104 6.57 2.17 -4.63
C TRP A 104 6.26 0.95 -5.52
N MET A 105 4.98 0.63 -5.66
CA MET A 105 4.57 -0.57 -6.40
C MET A 105 4.04 -0.27 -7.79
N TYR A 106 3.08 0.66 -7.87
CA TYR A 106 2.40 0.96 -9.14
C TYR A 106 2.22 2.45 -9.34
N ARG A 107 2.27 2.85 -10.61
CA ARG A 107 1.71 4.12 -11.06
C ARG A 107 0.44 3.77 -11.83
N ILE A 108 -0.68 4.34 -11.44
CA ILE A 108 -1.99 3.99 -11.99
C ILE A 108 -2.70 5.21 -12.56
N LYS A 109 -3.52 4.98 -13.58
CA LYS A 109 -4.45 5.97 -14.09
C LYS A 109 -5.79 5.76 -13.39
N LEU A 110 -6.29 6.78 -12.71
CA LEU A 110 -7.54 6.68 -11.97
C LEU A 110 -8.74 6.62 -12.93
N SER A 111 -9.65 5.67 -12.72
CA SER A 111 -10.86 5.57 -13.51
C SER A 111 -12.07 6.23 -12.84
N ASP A 112 -12.02 6.37 -11.50
CA ASP A 112 -13.09 7.01 -10.74
C ASP A 112 -12.51 7.85 -9.60
N PRO A 113 -12.28 9.15 -9.83
CA PRO A 113 -11.74 10.03 -8.78
C PRO A 113 -12.60 10.13 -7.53
N ASN A 114 -13.89 9.79 -7.60
CA ASN A 114 -14.77 9.81 -6.43
C ASN A 114 -14.36 8.78 -5.38
N GLU A 115 -13.66 7.74 -5.77
CA GLU A 115 -13.16 6.73 -4.83
C GLU A 115 -12.13 7.29 -3.84
N LEU A 116 -11.51 8.43 -4.17
CA LEU A 116 -10.57 9.10 -3.26
C LEU A 116 -11.25 9.47 -1.94
N LYS A 117 -12.56 9.68 -1.96
CA LYS A 117 -13.34 10.02 -0.77
C LYS A 117 -13.44 8.85 0.22
N SER A 118 -13.21 7.62 -0.23
CA SER A 118 -13.23 6.44 0.63
C SER A 118 -11.89 6.22 1.35
N LEU A 119 -10.86 6.97 0.98
CA LEU A 119 -9.53 6.83 1.57
C LEU A 119 -9.39 7.67 2.82
N MET A 120 -8.43 7.31 3.67
CA MET A 120 -8.13 8.02 4.90
C MET A 120 -7.02 9.03 4.68
N ALA A 121 -7.12 10.19 5.33
CA ALA A 121 -6.01 11.11 5.47
C ALA A 121 -5.05 10.59 6.56
N CYS A 122 -3.90 11.24 6.70
CA CYS A 122 -2.86 10.84 7.67
C CYS A 122 -3.40 10.60 9.08
N ARG A 123 -4.17 11.54 9.63
CA ARG A 123 -4.68 11.44 11.00
C ARG A 123 -5.66 10.30 11.19
N GLU A 124 -6.50 10.07 10.20
CA GLU A 124 -7.48 9.00 10.23
C GLU A 124 -6.78 7.63 10.19
N TYR A 125 -5.78 7.51 9.33
CA TYR A 125 -5.01 6.29 9.23
C TYR A 125 -4.21 6.03 10.50
N ALA A 126 -3.58 7.06 11.08
CA ALA A 126 -2.84 6.92 12.33
C ALA A 126 -3.74 6.42 13.46
N ALA A 127 -4.97 6.94 13.54
CA ALA A 127 -5.94 6.48 14.53
C ALA A 127 -6.35 5.03 14.28
N TRP A 128 -6.56 4.67 13.02
CA TRP A 128 -6.89 3.30 12.63
C TRP A 128 -5.77 2.33 13.00
N VAL A 129 -4.51 2.69 12.73
CA VAL A 129 -3.34 1.88 13.11
C VAL A 129 -3.29 1.65 14.62
N ALA A 130 -3.51 2.71 15.41
CA ALA A 130 -3.53 2.61 16.86
C ALA A 130 -4.62 1.65 17.35
N GLU A 131 -5.79 1.67 16.72
CA GLU A 131 -6.88 0.73 17.04
C GLU A 131 -6.49 -0.72 16.72
N GLN A 132 -5.83 -0.95 15.59
CA GLN A 132 -5.40 -2.29 15.22
C GLN A 132 -4.38 -2.83 16.21
N GLU A 133 -3.43 -2.02 16.64
CA GLU A 133 -2.44 -2.43 17.64
C GLU A 133 -3.07 -2.74 18.99
N THR A 134 -4.00 -1.92 19.45
CA THR A 134 -4.72 -2.14 20.70
C THR A 134 -5.51 -3.45 20.65
N SER A 135 -6.19 -3.70 19.54
CA SER A 135 -6.94 -4.94 19.30
C SER A 135 -6.05 -6.17 19.37
N GLU A 136 -4.87 -6.10 18.77
CA GLU A 136 -3.88 -7.18 18.79
C GLU A 136 -3.36 -7.43 20.22
N GLU A 137 -3.07 -6.38 20.98
CA GLU A 137 -2.63 -6.47 22.36
C GLU A 137 -3.69 -7.12 23.25
N GLU A 138 -4.96 -6.77 23.05
CA GLU A 138 -6.07 -7.35 23.81
C GLU A 138 -6.26 -8.83 23.51
N LYS A 139 -5.95 -9.25 22.29
CA LYS A 139 -6.05 -10.67 21.88
C LYS A 139 -4.84 -11.48 22.34
N GLY A 140 -3.73 -10.82 22.57
CA GLY A 140 -2.50 -11.45 23.00
C GLY A 140 -2.46 -11.71 24.48
#